data_291dcf71db463ae95592c68fc32a3384
#
_entry.id   291dcf71db463ae95592c68fc32a3384
#
_cell.length_a   1.000
_cell.length_b   1.000
_cell.length_c   1.000
_cell.angle_alpha   90.00
_cell.angle_beta   90.00
_cell.angle_gamma   90.00
#
_symmetry.space_group_name_H-M   'P 1'
#
loop_
_entity.id
_entity.type
_entity.pdbx_description
1 polymer ?
#
loop_
_entity_poly.entity_id
_entity_poly.type
_entity_poly.pdbx_seq_one_letter_code
_entity_poly.pdbx_strand_id
1 'polypeptide(L)'
;MPLPYRTIITVNNQLDTDLYDFDPKILTGSISGVLPDFIRAGTEQSVCVRAPSSFAGSSGAILCKTYNHDKKRDEKLAFEFKCVNEEANFVKFSNSMPEQIGVKIDPYTPTDHPLYATYTLTQENPAG
;
A
#
# COMPACT_ATOMS: atom_id res chain seq x y z
N MET A 1 3.38 -3.47 -24.72
CA MET A 1 3.29 -2.11 -24.18
C MET A 1 2.53 -2.13 -22.85
N PRO A 2 3.08 -1.56 -21.78
CA PRO A 2 2.36 -1.54 -20.50
C PRO A 2 1.11 -0.67 -20.59
N LEU A 3 0.07 -1.10 -19.91
CA LEU A 3 -1.18 -0.35 -19.87
C LEU A 3 -1.04 0.82 -18.89
N PRO A 4 -1.59 2.01 -19.24
CA PRO A 4 -1.34 3.21 -18.44
C PRO A 4 -1.99 3.21 -17.06
N TYR A 5 -3.02 2.41 -16.85
CA TYR A 5 -3.79 2.43 -15.60
C TYR A 5 -3.32 1.41 -14.56
N ARG A 6 -2.07 0.98 -14.65
CA ARG A 6 -1.46 0.14 -13.61
C ARG A 6 -1.08 0.99 -12.40
N THR A 7 -1.02 0.34 -11.24
CA THR A 7 -0.54 1.00 -10.02
C THR A 7 0.70 0.26 -9.52
N ILE A 8 1.75 1.01 -9.24
CA ILE A 8 2.94 0.48 -8.59
C ILE A 8 2.88 0.92 -7.12
N ILE A 9 2.70 -0.05 -6.23
CA ILE A 9 2.60 0.20 -4.79
C ILE A 9 3.96 -0.06 -4.19
N THR A 10 4.53 0.95 -3.53
CA THR A 10 5.80 0.82 -2.82
C THR A 10 5.54 1.08 -1.35
N VAL A 11 5.97 0.16 -0.50
CA VAL A 11 5.85 0.30 0.94
C VAL A 11 7.26 0.36 1.53
N ASN A 12 7.58 1.50 2.11
CA ASN A 12 8.84 1.71 2.82
C ASN A 12 8.55 1.56 4.32
N ASN A 13 8.97 0.43 4.86
CA ASN A 13 8.68 0.09 6.25
C ASN A 13 9.79 0.63 7.17
N GLN A 14 9.55 1.80 7.74
CA GLN A 14 10.47 2.40 8.72
C GLN A 14 10.02 2.15 10.16
N LEU A 15 9.13 1.17 10.34
CA LEU A 15 8.75 0.71 11.68
C LEU A 15 9.86 -0.16 12.25
N ASP A 16 9.79 -0.43 13.55
CA ASP A 16 10.71 -1.36 14.22
C ASP A 16 10.20 -2.81 14.18
N THR A 17 9.08 -3.05 13.50
CA THR A 17 8.49 -4.37 13.34
C THR A 17 8.29 -4.69 11.85
N ASP A 18 8.25 -5.98 11.52
CA ASP A 18 8.00 -6.44 10.16
C ASP A 18 6.51 -6.34 9.80
N LEU A 19 6.24 -6.21 8.51
CA LEU A 19 4.90 -6.37 7.96
C LEU A 19 4.75 -7.79 7.42
N TYR A 20 3.59 -8.40 7.60
CA TYR A 20 3.35 -9.79 7.19
C TYR A 20 1.86 -10.04 6.94
N ASP A 21 1.53 -11.25 6.52
CA ASP A 21 0.15 -11.69 6.21
C ASP A 21 -0.51 -10.80 5.17
N PHE A 22 0.15 -10.63 4.02
CA PHE A 22 -0.37 -9.80 2.95
C PHE A 22 -1.58 -10.45 2.29
N ASP A 23 -2.67 -9.69 2.19
CA ASP A 23 -3.94 -10.13 1.62
C ASP A 23 -4.44 -9.10 0.61
N PRO A 24 -4.36 -9.41 -0.69
CA PRO A 24 -4.83 -8.45 -1.69
C PRO A 24 -6.35 -8.49 -1.81
N LYS A 25 -6.96 -7.31 -1.80
CA LYS A 25 -8.40 -7.12 -2.05
C LYS A 25 -8.55 -6.28 -3.30
N ILE A 26 -8.26 -6.86 -4.43
CA ILE A 26 -8.24 -6.14 -5.70
C ILE A 26 -9.65 -6.10 -6.27
N LEU A 27 -10.13 -4.88 -6.55
CA LEU A 27 -11.44 -4.66 -7.15
C LEU A 27 -11.36 -4.71 -8.67
N THR A 28 -10.32 -4.08 -9.23
CA THR A 28 -10.10 -4.07 -10.67
C THR A 28 -8.61 -4.28 -10.90
N GLY A 29 -8.27 -5.19 -11.81
CA GLY A 29 -6.89 -5.51 -12.12
C GLY A 29 -6.43 -6.79 -11.43
N SER A 30 -5.14 -7.03 -11.49
CA SER A 30 -4.54 -8.22 -10.88
C SER A 30 -3.10 -7.94 -10.45
N ILE A 31 -2.65 -8.65 -9.44
CA ILE A 31 -1.25 -8.57 -8.99
C ILE A 31 -0.35 -9.16 -10.06
N SER A 32 0.69 -8.42 -10.42
CA SER A 32 1.74 -8.90 -11.30
C SER A 32 2.88 -9.44 -10.44
N GLY A 33 3.12 -10.74 -10.54
CA GLY A 33 4.13 -11.39 -9.70
C GLY A 33 3.53 -11.91 -8.40
N VAL A 34 4.32 -11.94 -7.36
CA VAL A 34 3.99 -12.53 -6.07
C VAL A 34 4.11 -11.46 -4.97
N LEU A 35 3.15 -11.43 -4.06
CA LEU A 35 3.26 -10.58 -2.88
C LEU A 35 4.40 -11.07 -1.98
N PRO A 36 5.11 -10.17 -1.32
CA PRO A 36 6.15 -10.59 -0.39
C PRO A 36 5.53 -11.28 0.83
N ASP A 37 6.28 -12.23 1.43
CA ASP A 37 5.86 -12.83 2.69
C ASP A 37 6.01 -11.83 3.83
N PHE A 38 7.06 -11.02 3.76
CA PHE A 38 7.39 -10.01 4.76
C PHE A 38 7.92 -8.76 4.08
N ILE A 39 7.64 -7.61 4.69
CA ILE A 39 8.44 -6.41 4.45
C ILE A 39 9.13 -6.13 5.78
N ARG A 40 10.41 -6.48 5.84
CA ARG A 40 11.19 -6.37 7.08
C ARG A 40 11.30 -4.93 7.53
N ALA A 41 11.44 -4.75 8.84
CA ALA A 41 11.72 -3.44 9.42
C ALA A 41 12.93 -2.81 8.75
N GLY A 42 12.80 -1.55 8.33
CA GLY A 42 13.86 -0.81 7.67
C GLY A 42 14.05 -1.14 6.19
N THR A 43 13.15 -1.88 5.57
CA THR A 43 13.24 -2.24 4.15
C THR A 43 12.05 -1.75 3.35
N GLU A 44 12.17 -1.83 2.02
CA GLU A 44 11.19 -1.36 1.07
C GLU A 44 10.88 -2.46 0.06
N GLN A 45 9.62 -2.61 -0.30
CA GLN A 45 9.18 -3.55 -1.33
C GLN A 45 8.14 -2.89 -2.22
N SER A 46 8.10 -3.31 -3.48
CA SER A 46 7.12 -2.81 -4.45
C SER A 46 6.29 -3.95 -5.03
N VAL A 47 5.04 -3.65 -5.32
CA VAL A 47 4.09 -4.57 -5.94
C VAL A 47 3.40 -3.83 -7.07
N CYS A 48 3.23 -4.50 -8.21
CA CYS A 48 2.52 -3.92 -9.34
C CYS A 48 1.13 -4.53 -9.45
N VAL A 49 0.10 -3.69 -9.57
CA VAL A 49 -1.26 -4.12 -9.89
C VAL A 49 -1.52 -3.72 -11.34
N ARG A 50 -1.72 -4.70 -12.19
CA ARG A 50 -1.91 -4.47 -13.63
C ARG A 50 -3.37 -4.23 -13.95
N ALA A 51 -3.61 -3.33 -14.90
CA ALA A 51 -4.92 -3.15 -15.49
C ALA A 51 -5.15 -4.24 -16.54
N PRO A 52 -6.36 -4.83 -16.62
CA PRO A 52 -6.63 -5.88 -17.60
C PRO A 52 -6.76 -5.38 -19.02
N SER A 53 -7.03 -4.08 -19.20
CA SER A 53 -7.16 -3.47 -20.54
C SER A 53 -6.90 -1.98 -20.44
N SER A 54 -6.82 -1.32 -21.60
CA SER A 54 -6.63 0.13 -21.65
C SER A 54 -7.85 0.92 -21.15
N PHE A 55 -9.00 0.28 -21.00
CA PHE A 55 -10.22 0.92 -20.52
C PHE A 55 -10.50 0.60 -19.04
N ALA A 56 -9.94 -0.48 -18.55
CA ALA A 56 -10.07 -0.83 -17.15
C ALA A 56 -8.86 -0.30 -16.40
N GLY A 57 -9.01 -0.16 -15.10
CA GLY A 57 -7.94 0.34 -14.27
C GLY A 57 -7.39 -0.68 -13.33
N SER A 58 -6.71 -0.16 -12.31
CA SER A 58 -6.26 -0.93 -11.17
C SER A 58 -6.78 -0.24 -9.92
N SER A 59 -7.43 -0.98 -9.05
CA SER A 59 -7.98 -0.43 -7.81
C SER A 59 -8.16 -1.52 -6.78
N GLY A 60 -8.19 -1.12 -5.52
CA GLY A 60 -8.42 -2.04 -4.42
C GLY A 60 -7.59 -1.66 -3.21
N ALA A 61 -7.24 -2.67 -2.43
CA ALA A 61 -6.40 -2.50 -1.26
C ALA A 61 -5.49 -3.72 -1.09
N ILE A 62 -4.35 -3.50 -0.47
CA ILE A 62 -3.50 -4.58 0.02
C ILE A 62 -3.52 -4.47 1.53
N LEU A 63 -3.97 -5.55 2.18
CA LEU A 63 -4.03 -5.63 3.63
C LEU A 63 -2.81 -6.37 4.14
N CYS A 64 -2.34 -5.99 5.31
CA CYS A 64 -1.30 -6.73 6.00
C CYS A 64 -1.40 -6.49 7.49
N LYS A 65 -0.46 -7.07 8.24
CA LYS A 65 -0.42 -6.97 9.68
C LYS A 65 0.98 -6.59 10.15
N THR A 66 1.05 -6.01 11.33
CA THR A 66 2.29 -5.84 12.07
C THR A 66 2.01 -6.15 13.53
N TYR A 67 3.04 -6.55 14.27
CA TYR A 67 2.85 -6.94 15.66
C TYR A 67 2.97 -5.73 16.60
N ASN A 68 1.99 -5.60 17.49
CA ASN A 68 2.01 -4.56 18.52
C ASN A 68 2.52 -5.20 19.83
N HIS A 69 3.77 -4.90 20.18
CA HIS A 69 4.41 -5.45 21.36
C HIS A 69 3.77 -4.98 22.67
N ASP A 70 3.23 -3.77 22.68
CA ASP A 70 2.62 -3.21 23.88
C ASP A 70 1.32 -3.93 24.23
N LYS A 71 0.50 -4.20 23.21
CA LYS A 71 -0.79 -4.87 23.39
C LYS A 71 -0.73 -6.36 23.11
N LYS A 72 0.42 -6.87 22.68
CA LYS A 72 0.67 -8.28 22.39
C LYS A 72 -0.35 -8.87 21.42
N ARG A 73 -0.56 -8.16 20.30
CA ARG A 73 -1.50 -8.58 19.28
C ARG A 73 -1.08 -8.08 17.90
N ASP A 74 -1.64 -8.71 16.85
CA ASP A 74 -1.49 -8.21 15.49
C ASP A 74 -2.36 -6.99 15.28
N GLU A 75 -1.82 -5.99 14.61
CA GLU A 75 -2.54 -4.81 14.16
C GLU A 75 -2.68 -4.87 12.65
N LYS A 76 -3.77 -4.30 12.12
CA LYS A 76 -4.10 -4.37 10.70
C LYS A 76 -3.75 -3.07 10.00
N LEU A 77 -3.21 -3.21 8.78
CA LEU A 77 -2.88 -2.08 7.91
C LEU A 77 -3.53 -2.30 6.55
N ALA A 78 -3.95 -1.21 5.92
CA ALA A 78 -4.57 -1.24 4.60
C ALA A 78 -3.97 -0.15 3.71
N PHE A 79 -3.48 -0.57 2.54
CA PHE A 79 -2.93 0.31 1.51
C PHE A 79 -3.92 0.35 0.36
N GLU A 80 -4.70 1.45 0.26
CA GLU A 80 -5.75 1.59 -0.74
C GLU A 80 -5.26 2.43 -1.90
N PHE A 81 -5.72 2.10 -3.09
CA PHE A 81 -5.30 2.79 -4.31
C PHE A 81 -6.39 2.73 -5.38
N LYS A 82 -6.34 3.68 -6.29
CA LYS A 82 -7.24 3.71 -7.44
C LYS A 82 -6.58 4.44 -8.59
N CYS A 83 -6.47 3.78 -9.73
CA CYS A 83 -5.96 4.34 -10.97
C CYS A 83 -6.81 3.79 -12.11
N VAL A 84 -7.94 4.45 -12.39
CA VAL A 84 -8.91 3.99 -13.39
C VAL A 84 -9.20 5.11 -14.38
N ASN A 85 -9.75 4.72 -15.54
CA ASN A 85 -10.10 5.66 -16.57
C ASN A 85 -11.24 6.57 -16.13
N GLU A 86 -11.15 7.85 -16.44
CA GLU A 86 -12.18 8.87 -16.20
C GLU A 86 -12.50 9.16 -14.74
N GLU A 87 -11.67 8.70 -13.80
CA GLU A 87 -11.82 9.04 -12.40
C GLU A 87 -10.49 9.51 -11.85
N ALA A 88 -10.54 10.34 -10.83
CA ALA A 88 -9.33 10.81 -10.18
C ALA A 88 -8.62 9.67 -9.44
N ASN A 89 -7.30 9.61 -9.54
CA ASN A 89 -6.49 8.70 -8.74
C ASN A 89 -6.63 9.01 -7.27
N PHE A 90 -6.55 7.98 -6.42
CA PHE A 90 -6.33 8.24 -5.01
C PHE A 90 -5.43 7.17 -4.38
N VAL A 91 -4.77 7.58 -3.32
CA VAL A 91 -3.89 6.74 -2.51
C VAL A 91 -4.25 7.02 -1.05
N LYS A 92 -4.52 5.98 -0.30
CA LYS A 92 -4.96 6.12 1.09
C LYS A 92 -4.36 5.02 1.95
N PHE A 93 -4.14 5.33 3.21
CA PHE A 93 -3.67 4.37 4.20
C PHE A 93 -4.56 4.43 5.42
N SER A 94 -4.86 3.26 5.99
CA SER A 94 -5.54 3.16 7.26
C SER A 94 -4.93 2.03 8.09
N ASN A 95 -5.06 2.12 9.41
CA ASN A 95 -4.55 1.10 10.30
C ASN A 95 -5.32 1.09 11.61
N SER A 96 -5.15 0.01 12.39
CA SER A 96 -5.87 -0.19 13.65
C SER A 96 -5.15 0.41 14.86
N MET A 97 -3.98 1.05 14.66
CA MET A 97 -3.28 1.75 15.75
C MET A 97 -2.73 3.10 15.28
N PRO A 98 -3.62 4.05 14.88
CA PRO A 98 -3.20 5.30 14.27
C PRO A 98 -2.35 6.20 15.15
N GLU A 99 -2.42 6.05 16.47
CA GLU A 99 -1.57 6.83 17.38
C GLU A 99 -0.13 6.32 17.46
N GLN A 100 0.18 5.14 16.88
CA GLN A 100 1.51 4.57 16.93
C GLN A 100 2.18 4.46 15.54
N ILE A 101 1.39 4.45 14.49
CA ILE A 101 1.90 4.37 13.12
C ILE A 101 1.52 5.60 12.35
N GLY A 102 2.52 6.36 11.89
CA GLY A 102 2.32 7.44 10.96
C GLY A 102 2.60 7.00 9.53
N VAL A 103 2.03 7.69 8.57
CA VAL A 103 2.26 7.43 7.16
C VAL A 103 2.57 8.72 6.43
N LYS A 104 3.53 8.65 5.52
CA LYS A 104 3.76 9.70 4.53
C LYS A 104 3.46 9.09 3.16
N ILE A 105 2.55 9.70 2.42
CA ILE A 105 2.23 9.30 1.06
C ILE A 105 2.91 10.29 0.13
N ASP A 106 3.73 9.79 -0.81
CA ASP A 106 4.41 10.65 -1.76
C ASP A 106 3.41 11.38 -2.65
N PRO A 107 3.72 12.61 -3.08
CA PRO A 107 2.82 13.37 -3.95
C PRO A 107 2.51 12.64 -5.23
N TYR A 108 1.26 12.73 -5.66
CA TYR A 108 0.79 12.21 -6.93
C TYR A 108 -0.29 13.16 -7.47
N THR A 109 -0.62 13.04 -8.75
CA THR A 109 -1.70 13.85 -9.32
C THR A 109 -2.92 12.99 -9.60
N PRO A 110 -4.12 13.60 -9.68
CA PRO A 110 -5.34 12.85 -10.02
C PRO A 110 -5.31 12.20 -11.40
N THR A 111 -4.37 12.60 -12.26
CA THR A 111 -4.29 12.14 -13.63
C THR A 111 -3.02 11.35 -13.95
N ASP A 112 -2.21 11.02 -12.95
CA ASP A 112 -1.00 10.21 -13.18
C ASP A 112 -1.37 8.80 -13.64
N HIS A 113 -0.81 8.37 -14.75
CA HIS A 113 -0.98 7.03 -15.32
C HIS A 113 0.35 6.57 -15.91
N PRO A 114 1.03 5.57 -15.35
CA PRO A 114 0.63 4.77 -14.18
C PRO A 114 0.69 5.55 -12.88
N LEU A 115 -0.02 5.04 -11.89
CA LEU A 115 0.01 5.61 -10.55
C LEU A 115 1.13 4.97 -9.73
N TYR A 116 1.96 5.81 -9.13
CA TYR A 116 2.99 5.36 -8.19
C TYR A 116 2.51 5.70 -6.79
N ALA A 117 2.07 4.68 -6.07
CA ALA A 117 1.54 4.83 -4.71
C ALA A 117 2.64 4.43 -3.73
N THR A 118 3.32 5.42 -3.15
CA THR A 118 4.43 5.17 -2.24
C THR A 118 4.04 5.59 -0.84
N TYR A 119 4.12 4.62 0.08
CA TYR A 119 3.75 4.79 1.48
C TYR A 119 5.00 4.59 2.33
N THR A 120 5.34 5.59 3.14
CA THR A 120 6.42 5.47 4.11
C THR A 120 5.81 5.40 5.50
N LEU A 121 6.00 4.27 6.17
CA LEU A 121 5.47 4.05 7.51
C LEU A 121 6.55 4.39 8.54
N THR A 122 6.17 5.18 9.54
CA THR A 122 7.08 5.59 10.59
C THR A 122 6.47 5.30 11.95
N GLN A 123 7.34 5.00 12.90
CA GLN A 123 6.93 4.81 14.27
C GLN A 123 6.62 6.18 14.87
N GLU A 124 5.37 6.39 15.24
CA GLU A 124 5.00 7.54 16.02
C GLU A 124 5.28 7.23 17.48
N ASN A 125 5.93 8.15 18.16
CA ASN A 125 6.21 7.97 19.56
C ASN A 125 5.36 8.92 20.39
N PRO A 126 4.12 8.54 20.70
CA PRO A 126 3.21 9.43 21.41
C PRO A 126 3.65 9.77 22.82
N ALA A 127 4.46 8.90 23.42
CA ALA A 127 4.90 9.12 24.79
C ALA A 127 5.99 10.18 24.92
N GLY A 128 6.60 10.49 23.82
CA GLY A 128 7.71 11.41 23.88
C GLY A 128 8.72 10.98 24.88
#